data_ca9b791bb1200e4ccac379c04507a8b8
#
_entry.id   ca9b791bb1200e4ccac379c04507a8b8
#
_cell.length_a   1.000
_cell.length_b   1.000
_cell.length_c   1.000
_cell.angle_alpha   90.00
_cell.angle_beta   90.00
_cell.angle_gamma   90.00
#
_symmetry.space_group_name_H-M   'P 1'
#
loop_
_entity.id
_entity.type
_entity.pdbx_description
1 polymer ?
#
loop_
_entity_poly.entity_id
_entity_poly.type
_entity_poly.pdbx_seq_one_letter_code
_entity_poly.pdbx_strand_id
1 'polypeptide(L)'
;MKKRKKTDKRSVTPVMVFKAFGDVNRIQIVERLKEGEYSAVKLLEDLNITQPTLSHHMKILCDAGIVVGQRSGRWTHYSLLSDGVDTIVEYLTELKDGLDSSVETDEEAG
;
A
#
# COMPACT_ATOMS: atom_id res chain seq x y z
N MET A 1 -5.13 17.33 -9.55
CA MET A 1 -4.75 17.51 -9.14
C MET A 1 -4.74 17.64 -7.89
N LYS A 2 -4.93 18.15 -7.42
CA LYS A 2 -4.99 18.37 -6.24
C LYS A 2 -5.55 17.35 -5.46
N LYS A 3 -6.20 16.53 -5.79
CA LYS A 3 -6.81 15.60 -5.07
C LYS A 3 -5.81 14.81 -4.43
N ARG A 4 -4.71 14.78 -4.85
CA ARG A 4 -3.74 14.06 -4.26
C ARG A 4 -3.42 14.54 -2.95
N LYS A 5 -3.73 15.69 -2.63
CA LYS A 5 -3.49 16.23 -1.38
C LYS A 5 -4.00 15.39 -0.31
N LYS A 6 -4.98 14.61 -0.52
CA LYS A 6 -5.50 13.89 0.49
C LYS A 6 -4.52 12.87 0.86
N THR A 7 -3.62 12.48 0.09
CA THR A 7 -2.68 11.49 0.41
C THR A 7 -1.40 12.12 0.72
N ASP A 8 -1.31 12.83 1.71
CA ASP A 8 -0.11 13.53 2.11
C ASP A 8 1.02 12.54 2.27
N LYS A 9 1.95 12.51 1.35
CA LYS A 9 3.06 11.59 1.42
C LYS A 9 3.90 11.76 2.67
N ARG A 10 3.88 12.92 3.27
CA ARG A 10 4.68 13.11 4.46
C ARG A 10 4.14 12.29 5.62
N SER A 11 2.88 11.88 5.57
CA SER A 11 2.31 11.09 6.62
C SER A 11 2.52 9.62 6.41
N VAL A 12 3.01 9.22 5.24
CA VAL A 12 3.19 7.81 4.92
C VAL A 12 4.63 7.43 5.22
N THR A 13 4.83 6.50 6.10
CA THR A 13 6.17 6.06 6.46
C THR A 13 6.39 4.63 5.99
N PRO A 14 7.64 4.21 5.85
CA PRO A 14 7.91 2.84 5.43
C PRO A 14 7.28 1.81 6.36
N VAL A 15 7.27 2.07 7.66
CA VAL A 15 6.70 1.13 8.61
C VAL A 15 5.22 0.92 8.33
N MET A 16 4.50 1.99 8.05
CA MET A 16 3.08 1.89 7.75
C MET A 16 2.85 1.02 6.52
N VAL A 17 3.68 1.18 5.51
CA VAL A 17 3.50 0.43 4.28
C VAL A 17 3.84 -1.04 4.48
N PHE A 18 4.95 -1.32 5.18
CA PHE A 18 5.31 -2.71 5.44
C PHE A 18 4.25 -3.40 6.29
N LYS A 19 3.71 -2.67 7.26
CA LYS A 19 2.68 -3.24 8.09
C LYS A 19 1.44 -3.53 7.27
N ALA A 20 1.07 -2.64 6.37
CA ALA A 20 -0.11 -2.84 5.54
C ALA A 20 0.07 -4.07 4.66
N PHE A 21 1.26 -4.30 4.14
CA PHE A 21 1.51 -5.46 3.32
C PHE A 21 1.75 -6.73 4.13
N GLY A 22 1.87 -6.61 5.43
CA GLY A 22 2.22 -7.76 6.26
C GLY A 22 1.04 -8.60 6.72
N ASP A 23 0.02 -8.73 5.88
CA ASP A 23 -1.18 -9.48 6.23
C ASP A 23 -1.72 -10.14 4.97
N VAL A 24 -2.02 -11.43 5.06
CA VAL A 24 -2.42 -12.19 3.88
C VAL A 24 -3.71 -11.66 3.27
N ASN A 25 -4.65 -11.21 4.08
CA ASN A 25 -5.89 -10.68 3.54
C ASN A 25 -5.65 -9.37 2.81
N ARG A 26 -4.77 -8.55 3.34
CA ARG A 26 -4.49 -7.29 2.67
C ARG A 26 -3.72 -7.49 1.37
N ILE A 27 -2.85 -8.49 1.34
CA ILE A 27 -2.18 -8.82 0.08
C ILE A 27 -3.22 -9.30 -0.94
N GLN A 28 -4.21 -10.08 -0.51
CA GLN A 28 -5.23 -10.55 -1.43
C GLN A 28 -6.07 -9.39 -1.96
N ILE A 29 -6.34 -8.40 -1.15
CA ILE A 29 -7.06 -7.23 -1.60
C ILE A 29 -6.26 -6.53 -2.69
N VAL A 30 -4.96 -6.32 -2.45
CA VAL A 30 -4.11 -5.65 -3.41
C VAL A 30 -4.08 -6.45 -4.72
N GLU A 31 -4.00 -7.78 -4.63
CA GLU A 31 -3.97 -8.60 -5.83
C GLU A 31 -5.25 -8.44 -6.64
N ARG A 32 -6.40 -8.33 -5.98
CA ARG A 32 -7.64 -8.10 -6.70
C ARG A 32 -7.62 -6.74 -7.38
N LEU A 33 -7.13 -5.73 -6.67
CA LEU A 33 -7.14 -4.38 -7.20
C LEU A 33 -6.15 -4.16 -8.34
N LYS A 34 -5.22 -5.09 -8.52
CA LYS A 34 -4.32 -5.01 -9.65
C LYS A 34 -5.10 -5.22 -10.95
N GLU A 35 -6.26 -5.84 -10.88
CA GLU A 35 -7.08 -6.06 -12.05
C GLU A 35 -7.92 -4.83 -12.39
N GLY A 36 -8.00 -3.88 -11.50
CA GLY A 36 -8.78 -2.67 -11.72
C GLY A 36 -9.55 -2.29 -10.47
N GLU A 37 -10.45 -1.34 -10.64
CA GLU A 37 -11.26 -0.85 -9.53
C GLU A 37 -12.24 -1.91 -9.06
N TYR A 38 -12.40 -2.03 -7.76
CA TYR A 38 -13.35 -2.97 -7.18
C TYR A 38 -14.26 -2.24 -6.20
N SER A 39 -15.54 -2.58 -6.19
CA SER A 39 -16.42 -2.04 -5.18
C SER A 39 -16.23 -2.83 -3.89
N ALA A 40 -16.61 -2.23 -2.77
CA ALA A 40 -16.53 -2.90 -1.49
C ALA A 40 -17.36 -4.19 -1.49
N VAL A 41 -18.52 -4.16 -2.15
CA VAL A 41 -19.38 -5.32 -2.21
C VAL A 41 -18.67 -6.48 -2.91
N LYS A 42 -18.01 -6.18 -4.02
CA LYS A 42 -17.33 -7.22 -4.76
C LYS A 42 -16.17 -7.81 -3.94
N LEU A 43 -15.46 -6.96 -3.20
CA LEU A 43 -14.38 -7.45 -2.36
C LEU A 43 -14.91 -8.35 -1.26
N LEU A 44 -16.05 -7.99 -0.68
CA LEU A 44 -16.65 -8.82 0.36
C LEU A 44 -17.00 -10.20 -0.20
N GLU A 45 -17.54 -10.22 -1.40
CA GLU A 45 -17.93 -11.48 -2.02
C GLU A 45 -16.72 -12.33 -2.34
N ASP A 46 -15.69 -11.71 -2.92
CA ASP A 46 -14.52 -12.46 -3.35
C ASP A 46 -13.69 -12.98 -2.19
N LEU A 47 -13.62 -12.21 -1.12
CA LEU A 47 -12.75 -12.60 -0.01
C LEU A 47 -13.48 -13.34 1.11
N ASN A 48 -14.80 -13.32 1.05
CA ASN A 48 -15.58 -14.01 2.06
C ASN A 48 -15.24 -13.57 3.47
N ILE A 49 -15.21 -12.27 3.68
CA ILE A 49 -14.96 -11.69 4.99
C ILE A 49 -16.10 -10.77 5.33
N THR A 50 -16.20 -10.38 6.60
CA THR A 50 -17.27 -9.51 7.02
C THR A 50 -16.96 -8.08 6.68
N GLN A 51 -17.98 -7.23 6.69
CA GLN A 51 -17.78 -5.84 6.39
C GLN A 51 -16.89 -5.13 7.40
N PRO A 52 -17.01 -5.36 8.71
CA PRO A 52 -16.09 -4.72 9.65
C PRO A 52 -14.63 -5.14 9.41
N THR A 53 -14.42 -6.39 9.02
CA THR A 53 -13.07 -6.87 8.74
C THR A 53 -12.51 -6.16 7.50
N LEU A 54 -13.34 -6.03 6.46
CA LEU A 54 -12.89 -5.33 5.27
C LEU A 54 -12.59 -3.87 5.59
N SER A 55 -13.47 -3.21 6.35
CA SER A 55 -13.27 -1.81 6.71
C SER A 55 -11.96 -1.63 7.46
N HIS A 56 -11.64 -2.56 8.34
CA HIS A 56 -10.39 -2.49 9.10
C HIS A 56 -9.18 -2.58 8.16
N HIS A 57 -9.21 -3.54 7.24
CA HIS A 57 -8.11 -3.69 6.30
C HIS A 57 -7.99 -2.50 5.37
N MET A 58 -9.12 -1.97 4.90
CA MET A 58 -9.08 -0.87 3.96
C MET A 58 -8.57 0.40 4.63
N LYS A 59 -8.87 0.60 5.91
CA LYS A 59 -8.37 1.77 6.60
C LYS A 59 -6.83 1.71 6.66
N ILE A 60 -6.29 0.54 6.95
CA ILE A 60 -4.84 0.38 7.04
C ILE A 60 -4.21 0.63 5.66
N LEU A 61 -4.82 0.06 4.62
CA LEU A 61 -4.28 0.23 3.27
C LEU A 61 -4.40 1.68 2.78
N CYS A 62 -5.49 2.34 3.12
CA CYS A 62 -5.67 3.73 2.71
C CYS A 62 -4.70 4.63 3.47
N ASP A 63 -4.53 4.42 4.76
CA ASP A 63 -3.62 5.24 5.55
C ASP A 63 -2.18 5.08 5.07
N ALA A 64 -1.84 3.91 4.57
CA ALA A 64 -0.49 3.65 4.07
C ALA A 64 -0.29 4.11 2.63
N GLY A 65 -1.30 4.71 2.02
CA GLY A 65 -1.16 5.25 0.66
C GLY A 65 -1.11 4.17 -0.41
N ILE A 66 -1.64 2.98 -0.13
CA ILE A 66 -1.63 1.89 -1.10
C ILE A 66 -2.94 1.84 -1.87
N VAL A 67 -4.02 2.26 -1.24
CA VAL A 67 -5.34 2.20 -1.83
C VAL A 67 -6.04 3.53 -1.61
N VAL A 68 -6.92 3.90 -2.53
CA VAL A 68 -7.76 5.07 -2.36
C VAL A 68 -9.20 4.63 -2.56
N GLY A 69 -10.09 5.11 -1.72
CA GLY A 69 -11.51 4.80 -1.81
C GLY A 69 -12.27 6.00 -2.33
N GLN A 70 -13.29 5.75 -3.13
CA GLN A 70 -14.08 6.81 -3.68
C GLN A 70 -15.54 6.43 -3.62
N ARG A 71 -16.35 7.29 -3.03
CA ARG A 71 -17.78 7.04 -2.92
C ARG A 71 -18.45 7.29 -4.26
N SER A 72 -19.32 6.39 -4.65
CA SER A 72 -20.10 6.57 -5.85
C SER A 72 -21.49 6.08 -5.48
N GLY A 73 -22.39 7.03 -5.17
CA GLY A 73 -23.70 6.66 -4.68
C GLY A 73 -23.56 6.05 -3.30
N ARG A 74 -24.13 4.88 -3.12
CA ARG A 74 -24.06 4.24 -1.81
C ARG A 74 -22.91 3.28 -1.69
N TRP A 75 -22.12 3.12 -2.75
CA TRP A 75 -21.03 2.17 -2.71
C TRP A 75 -19.68 2.87 -2.71
N THR A 76 -18.71 2.26 -2.07
CA THR A 76 -17.34 2.74 -2.12
C THR A 76 -16.59 1.86 -3.11
N HIS A 77 -15.81 2.50 -3.96
CA HIS A 77 -14.98 1.80 -4.93
C HIS A 77 -13.52 2.06 -4.58
N TYR A 78 -12.70 1.06 -4.69
CA TYR A 78 -11.30 1.15 -4.30
C TYR A 78 -10.39 0.94 -5.49
N SER A 79 -9.29 1.67 -5.50
CA SER A 79 -8.27 1.55 -6.55
C SER A 79 -6.92 1.62 -5.92
N LEU A 80 -5.91 1.10 -6.61
CA LEU A 80 -4.54 1.17 -6.11
C LEU A 80 -3.97 2.56 -6.28
N LEU A 81 -3.04 2.89 -5.40
CA LEU A 81 -2.38 4.17 -5.41
C LEU A 81 -0.90 3.89 -5.29
N SER A 82 -0.04 4.68 -5.89
CA SER A 82 1.37 4.39 -5.87
C SER A 82 2.13 5.02 -4.70
N ASP A 83 1.49 5.92 -3.97
CA ASP A 83 2.19 6.69 -2.92
C ASP A 83 2.91 5.80 -1.91
N GLY A 84 2.23 4.78 -1.39
CA GLY A 84 2.85 3.91 -0.40
C GLY A 84 3.98 3.09 -0.99
N VAL A 85 3.76 2.59 -2.21
CA VAL A 85 4.79 1.79 -2.86
C VAL A 85 6.00 2.67 -3.15
N ASP A 86 5.79 3.91 -3.58
CA ASP A 86 6.90 4.83 -3.84
C ASP A 86 7.72 5.03 -2.58
N THR A 87 7.06 5.13 -1.44
CA THR A 87 7.75 5.33 -0.16
C THR A 87 8.69 4.16 0.15
N ILE A 88 8.21 2.91 -0.02
CA ILE A 88 9.08 1.79 0.33
C ILE A 88 10.12 1.52 -0.75
N VAL A 89 9.81 1.82 -2.01
CA VAL A 89 10.81 1.66 -3.06
C VAL A 89 11.97 2.61 -2.79
N GLU A 90 11.65 3.85 -2.40
CA GLU A 90 12.69 4.81 -2.07
C GLU A 90 13.50 4.36 -0.87
N TYR A 91 12.82 3.87 0.17
CA TYR A 91 13.48 3.41 1.37
C TYR A 91 14.41 2.23 1.07
N LEU A 92 13.89 1.24 0.32
CA LEU A 92 14.68 0.06 0.00
C LEU A 92 15.83 0.37 -0.94
N THR A 93 15.62 1.30 -1.85
CA THR A 93 16.67 1.71 -2.77
C THR A 93 17.83 2.36 -2.01
N GLU A 94 17.50 3.24 -1.07
CA GLU A 94 18.54 3.89 -0.29
C GLU A 94 19.28 2.89 0.57
N LEU A 95 18.56 1.93 1.13
CA LEU A 95 19.17 0.91 1.94
C LEU A 95 20.11 0.05 1.08
N LYS A 96 19.63 -0.35 -0.10
CA LYS A 96 20.44 -1.17 -0.97
C LYS A 96 21.67 -0.43 -1.44
N ASP A 97 21.53 0.85 -1.77
CA ASP A 97 22.67 1.64 -2.23
C ASP A 97 23.72 1.73 -1.12
N GLY A 98 23.29 1.90 0.11
CA GLY A 98 24.23 1.95 1.22
C GLY A 98 24.95 0.62 1.41
N LEU A 99 24.21 -0.49 1.24
CA LEU A 99 24.83 -1.79 1.39
C LEU A 99 25.80 -2.07 0.25
N ASP A 100 25.46 -1.67 -0.97
CA ASP A 100 26.34 -1.88 -2.10
C ASP A 100 27.65 -1.12 -1.90
N SER A 101 27.57 0.12 -1.40
CA SER A 101 28.75 0.90 -1.14
C SER A 101 29.59 0.24 -0.04
N SER A 102 28.94 -0.27 1.01
CA SER A 102 29.65 -0.93 2.09
C SER A 102 30.36 -2.18 1.62
N VAL A 103 29.70 -2.95 0.75
CA VAL A 103 30.29 -4.15 0.26
C VAL A 103 31.54 -3.85 -0.54
N GLU A 104 31.48 -2.79 -1.36
CA GLU A 104 32.64 -2.41 -2.13
C GLU A 104 33.77 -2.02 -1.20
N THR A 105 33.45 -1.26 -0.17
CA THR A 105 34.47 -0.80 0.77
C THR A 105 35.07 -1.99 1.49
N ASP A 106 34.27 -2.95 1.89
CA ASP A 106 34.75 -4.11 2.60
C ASP A 106 35.67 -4.93 1.72
N GLU A 107 35.33 -5.06 0.46
CA GLU A 107 36.18 -5.82 -0.44
C GLU A 107 37.52 -5.16 -0.57
N GLU A 108 37.56 -3.84 -0.65
CA GLU A 108 38.82 -3.17 -0.74
C GLU A 108 39.62 -3.36 0.53
N ALA A 109 38.96 -3.32 1.66
CA ALA A 109 39.64 -3.46 2.91
C ALA A 109 40.15 -4.88 3.08
N GLY A 110 39.45 -5.81 2.52
CA GLY A 110 39.85 -7.19 2.62
C GLY A 110 40.95 -7.51 1.66
#